data_f99e58b6fb7f2a7a1f2e3d0aaa7553c1
#
_entry.id   f99e58b6fb7f2a7a1f2e3d0aaa7553c1
#
_cell.length_a   1.000
_cell.length_b   1.000
_cell.length_c   1.000
_cell.angle_alpha   90.00
_cell.angle_beta   90.00
_cell.angle_gamma   90.00
#
_symmetry.space_group_name_H-M   'P 1'
#
loop_
_entity.id
_entity.type
_entity.pdbx_description
1 polymer ?
#
loop_
_entity_poly.entity_id
_entity_poly.type
_entity_poly.pdbx_seq_one_letter_code
_entity_poly.pdbx_strand_id
1 'polypeptide(L)'
;HARTADGEKADEIVAYLEAHGLKCFIAPRDIPGGKPYASELVSAIKEAEVVLLIGTPAVNESEHILNEIEIAINNKKTILHFVVQDYVPSDDLVYYISRKQKVIALDGDYKKFLPTLENELRLLLGIPKEAESASADANKYTVFQYLSDRGIMINPADQHRNVSFRSDTFVTMFSQIYDSVADATDEARAERIFYESGHECGHNFGRRLESTMEEKSEYRQYTPEEKIARWCEFDSTVGWGKFSSDIKVDREEGTLSGKLSISECFLLDRSPAHRHVCAFIRGYCEPVLEVLLGDVEVELACSSCPYVKKFKNVCEFEVNLK
;
A
#
# COMPACT_ATOMS: atom_id res chain seq x y z
N HIS A 1 -30.83 -22.86 10.56
CA HIS A 1 -29.36 -22.90 10.58
C HIS A 1 -28.86 -21.97 11.67
N ALA A 2 -28.03 -22.48 12.59
CA ALA A 2 -27.37 -21.64 13.55
C ALA A 2 -26.50 -20.63 12.76
N ARG A 3 -26.64 -19.32 13.04
CA ARG A 3 -25.75 -18.31 12.52
C ARG A 3 -24.34 -18.68 12.97
N THR A 4 -23.48 -18.98 12.02
CA THR A 4 -22.05 -19.17 12.30
C THR A 4 -21.40 -17.80 12.39
N ALA A 5 -20.28 -17.68 13.11
CA ALA A 5 -19.50 -16.43 13.19
C ALA A 5 -19.14 -15.89 11.79
N ASP A 6 -19.04 -16.74 10.80
CA ASP A 6 -18.79 -16.33 9.41
C ASP A 6 -20.03 -15.76 8.73
N GLY A 7 -21.23 -16.22 9.09
CA GLY A 7 -22.49 -15.61 8.65
C GLY A 7 -22.64 -14.17 9.16
N GLU A 8 -22.24 -13.87 10.39
CA GLU A 8 -22.26 -12.53 10.94
C GLU A 8 -21.29 -11.60 10.21
N LYS A 9 -20.07 -12.07 9.88
CA LYS A 9 -19.11 -11.31 9.07
C LYS A 9 -19.67 -11.01 7.68
N ALA A 10 -20.31 -11.99 7.05
CA ALA A 10 -20.91 -11.81 5.73
C ALA A 10 -22.03 -10.77 5.76
N ASP A 11 -22.91 -10.81 6.78
CA ASP A 11 -23.97 -9.81 6.98
C ASP A 11 -23.39 -8.39 7.18
N GLU A 12 -22.31 -8.25 7.97
CA GLU A 12 -21.64 -6.96 8.19
C GLU A 12 -20.99 -6.41 6.91
N ILE A 13 -20.31 -7.27 6.14
CA ILE A 13 -19.69 -6.89 4.88
C ILE A 13 -20.74 -6.42 3.89
N VAL A 14 -21.83 -7.19 3.76
CA VAL A 14 -22.95 -6.84 2.85
C VAL A 14 -23.61 -5.52 3.28
N ALA A 15 -23.87 -5.33 4.58
CA ALA A 15 -24.45 -4.10 5.10
C ALA A 15 -23.55 -2.89 4.78
N TYR A 16 -22.23 -3.03 4.90
CA TYR A 16 -21.30 -1.97 4.52
C TYR A 16 -21.39 -1.66 3.02
N LEU A 17 -21.32 -2.68 2.17
CA LEU A 17 -21.33 -2.50 0.71
C LEU A 17 -22.66 -1.87 0.23
N GLU A 18 -23.80 -2.30 0.79
CA GLU A 18 -25.12 -1.73 0.48
C GLU A 18 -25.25 -0.28 0.95
N ALA A 19 -24.72 0.05 2.12
CA ALA A 19 -24.67 1.44 2.61
C ALA A 19 -23.86 2.36 1.68
N HIS A 20 -22.92 1.79 0.91
CA HIS A 20 -22.12 2.50 -0.09
C HIS A 20 -22.65 2.34 -1.53
N GLY A 21 -23.92 1.96 -1.69
CA GLY A 21 -24.61 1.94 -2.98
C GLY A 21 -24.29 0.74 -3.88
N LEU A 22 -23.62 -0.29 -3.37
CA LEU A 22 -23.42 -1.55 -4.08
C LEU A 22 -24.60 -2.49 -3.80
N LYS A 23 -25.27 -2.94 -4.86
CA LYS A 23 -26.36 -3.90 -4.72
C LYS A 23 -25.80 -5.30 -4.48
N CYS A 24 -26.14 -5.90 -3.34
CA CYS A 24 -25.71 -7.22 -2.95
C CYS A 24 -26.85 -8.23 -2.95
N PHE A 25 -26.52 -9.49 -3.15
CA PHE A 25 -27.39 -10.64 -2.91
C PHE A 25 -26.70 -11.57 -1.92
N ILE A 26 -27.39 -11.91 -0.84
CA ILE A 26 -26.92 -12.87 0.17
C ILE A 26 -28.03 -13.84 0.57
N ALA A 27 -27.75 -15.13 0.50
CA ALA A 27 -28.67 -16.16 0.96
C ALA A 27 -28.52 -16.41 2.48
N PRO A 28 -29.58 -16.67 3.22
CA PRO A 28 -30.97 -16.83 2.76
C PRO A 28 -31.76 -15.52 2.72
N ARG A 29 -31.19 -14.34 3.11
CA ARG A 29 -31.90 -13.06 3.25
C ARG A 29 -32.71 -12.70 2.01
N ASP A 30 -32.11 -12.84 0.83
CA ASP A 30 -32.63 -12.31 -0.42
C ASP A 30 -33.38 -13.37 -1.24
N ILE A 31 -33.57 -14.57 -0.68
CA ILE A 31 -34.34 -15.62 -1.33
C ILE A 31 -35.84 -15.42 -0.99
N PRO A 32 -36.71 -15.22 -2.01
CA PRO A 32 -38.13 -15.05 -1.78
C PRO A 32 -38.79 -16.27 -1.12
N GLY A 33 -39.63 -16.02 -0.11
CA GLY A 33 -40.36 -17.11 0.56
C GLY A 33 -41.17 -17.95 -0.41
N GLY A 34 -41.14 -19.27 -0.26
CA GLY A 34 -41.88 -20.22 -1.09
C GLY A 34 -41.24 -20.60 -2.42
N LYS A 35 -40.09 -20.05 -2.78
CA LYS A 35 -39.31 -20.48 -3.95
C LYS A 35 -38.24 -21.51 -3.59
N PRO A 36 -37.88 -22.39 -4.55
CA PRO A 36 -36.83 -23.39 -4.33
C PRO A 36 -35.48 -22.72 -4.12
N TYR A 37 -34.84 -22.94 -2.98
CA TYR A 37 -33.57 -22.33 -2.57
C TYR A 37 -32.48 -22.45 -3.64
N ALA A 38 -32.24 -23.65 -4.14
CA ALA A 38 -31.16 -23.91 -5.10
C ALA A 38 -31.33 -23.18 -6.44
N SER A 39 -32.58 -23.10 -6.95
CA SER A 39 -32.84 -22.40 -8.23
C SER A 39 -32.67 -20.90 -8.12
N GLU A 40 -33.10 -20.28 -7.01
CA GLU A 40 -32.93 -18.85 -6.79
C GLU A 40 -31.45 -18.48 -6.61
N LEU A 41 -30.68 -19.32 -5.90
CA LEU A 41 -29.25 -19.12 -5.74
C LEU A 41 -28.49 -19.21 -7.08
N VAL A 42 -28.80 -20.22 -7.90
CA VAL A 42 -28.22 -20.37 -9.24
C VAL A 42 -28.59 -19.17 -10.13
N SER A 43 -29.83 -18.67 -10.04
CA SER A 43 -30.28 -17.49 -10.79
C SER A 43 -29.49 -16.24 -10.34
N ALA A 44 -29.35 -16.04 -9.05
CA ALA A 44 -28.59 -14.92 -8.50
C ALA A 44 -27.11 -14.94 -8.94
N ILE A 45 -26.47 -16.09 -8.92
CA ILE A 45 -25.07 -16.25 -9.42
C ILE A 45 -24.99 -15.91 -10.91
N LYS A 46 -25.97 -16.35 -11.72
CA LYS A 46 -26.01 -16.04 -13.16
C LYS A 46 -26.24 -14.56 -13.45
N GLU A 47 -26.99 -13.88 -12.62
CA GLU A 47 -27.29 -12.45 -12.76
C GLU A 47 -26.18 -11.55 -12.20
N ALA A 48 -25.42 -12.05 -11.21
CA ALA A 48 -24.32 -11.29 -10.62
C ALA A 48 -23.20 -11.01 -11.65
N GLU A 49 -22.59 -9.86 -11.56
CA GLU A 49 -21.38 -9.50 -12.31
C GLU A 49 -20.12 -10.00 -11.59
N VAL A 50 -20.12 -9.89 -10.25
CA VAL A 50 -19.03 -10.31 -9.38
C VAL A 50 -19.58 -11.23 -8.29
N VAL A 51 -18.88 -12.32 -8.02
CA VAL A 51 -19.11 -13.20 -6.87
C VAL A 51 -18.01 -12.93 -5.83
N LEU A 52 -18.42 -12.50 -4.64
CA LEU A 52 -17.53 -12.24 -3.53
C LEU A 52 -17.38 -13.49 -2.66
N LEU A 53 -16.18 -14.05 -2.63
CA LEU A 53 -15.83 -15.15 -1.72
C LEU A 53 -15.19 -14.60 -0.46
N ILE A 54 -15.82 -14.81 0.69
CA ILE A 54 -15.28 -14.41 1.99
C ILE A 54 -14.43 -15.57 2.52
N GLY A 55 -13.10 -15.36 2.56
CA GLY A 55 -12.11 -16.39 2.90
C GLY A 55 -11.92 -16.55 4.41
N THR A 56 -12.33 -17.71 4.91
CA THR A 56 -12.12 -18.20 6.28
C THR A 56 -11.80 -19.70 6.22
N PRO A 57 -11.30 -20.33 7.29
CA PRO A 57 -11.09 -21.80 7.33
C PRO A 57 -12.34 -22.62 6.99
N ALA A 58 -13.54 -22.12 7.32
CA ALA A 58 -14.80 -22.81 7.08
C ALA A 58 -15.13 -22.98 5.58
N VAL A 59 -14.49 -22.22 4.70
CA VAL A 59 -14.66 -22.36 3.25
C VAL A 59 -14.22 -23.75 2.76
N ASN A 60 -13.19 -24.33 3.37
CA ASN A 60 -12.69 -25.64 3.01
C ASN A 60 -13.66 -26.79 3.33
N GLU A 61 -14.57 -26.58 4.26
CA GLU A 61 -15.49 -27.59 4.77
C GLU A 61 -16.88 -27.51 4.10
N SER A 62 -17.08 -26.53 3.21
CA SER A 62 -18.39 -26.24 2.63
C SER A 62 -18.50 -26.69 1.18
N GLU A 63 -19.08 -27.87 0.94
CA GLU A 63 -19.44 -28.32 -0.41
C GLU A 63 -20.35 -27.31 -1.14
N HIS A 64 -21.18 -26.57 -0.41
CA HIS A 64 -22.03 -25.55 -1.00
C HIS A 64 -21.23 -24.42 -1.63
N ILE A 65 -20.18 -23.93 -0.96
CA ILE A 65 -19.32 -22.87 -1.48
C ILE A 65 -18.57 -23.34 -2.73
N LEU A 66 -18.06 -24.57 -2.75
CA LEU A 66 -17.40 -25.13 -3.94
C LEU A 66 -18.37 -25.20 -5.13
N ASN A 67 -19.61 -25.66 -4.91
CA ASN A 67 -20.65 -25.71 -5.94
C ASN A 67 -21.00 -24.30 -6.47
N GLU A 68 -21.11 -23.30 -5.59
CA GLU A 68 -21.38 -21.90 -5.97
C GLU A 68 -20.24 -21.31 -6.81
N ILE A 69 -18.99 -21.58 -6.42
CA ILE A 69 -17.79 -21.18 -7.15
C ILE A 69 -17.76 -21.84 -8.54
N GLU A 70 -18.05 -23.12 -8.62
CA GLU A 70 -18.12 -23.86 -9.89
C GLU A 70 -19.20 -23.29 -10.81
N ILE A 71 -20.40 -22.99 -10.28
CA ILE A 71 -21.47 -22.35 -11.04
C ILE A 71 -21.03 -20.97 -11.52
N ALA A 72 -20.36 -20.17 -10.69
CA ALA A 72 -19.84 -18.85 -11.05
C ALA A 72 -18.83 -18.96 -12.22
N ILE A 73 -17.89 -19.89 -12.16
CA ILE A 73 -16.88 -20.12 -13.18
C ILE A 73 -17.50 -20.58 -14.49
N ASN A 74 -18.42 -21.55 -14.44
CA ASN A 74 -19.12 -22.06 -15.62
C ASN A 74 -19.94 -20.97 -16.32
N ASN A 75 -20.38 -19.97 -15.57
CA ASN A 75 -21.08 -18.79 -16.10
C ASN A 75 -20.14 -17.58 -16.35
N LYS A 76 -18.81 -17.80 -16.34
CA LYS A 76 -17.78 -16.78 -16.61
C LYS A 76 -17.85 -15.55 -15.69
N LYS A 77 -18.29 -15.74 -14.45
CA LYS A 77 -18.40 -14.66 -13.49
C LYS A 77 -17.03 -14.31 -12.92
N THR A 78 -16.83 -13.04 -12.62
CA THR A 78 -15.65 -12.58 -11.89
C THR A 78 -15.78 -13.00 -10.43
N ILE A 79 -14.72 -13.64 -9.89
CA ILE A 79 -14.66 -13.99 -8.46
C ILE A 79 -13.63 -13.09 -7.82
N LEU A 80 -14.03 -12.36 -6.77
CA LEU A 80 -13.16 -11.62 -5.89
C LEU A 80 -13.05 -12.35 -4.55
N HIS A 81 -11.84 -12.68 -4.13
CA HIS A 81 -11.58 -13.41 -2.89
C HIS A 81 -11.16 -12.42 -1.78
N PHE A 82 -12.01 -12.21 -0.79
CA PHE A 82 -11.76 -11.37 0.38
C PHE A 82 -11.36 -12.24 1.57
N VAL A 83 -10.06 -12.29 1.89
CA VAL A 83 -9.50 -13.13 2.95
C VAL A 83 -9.57 -12.37 4.26
N VAL A 84 -10.49 -12.77 5.15
CA VAL A 84 -10.72 -12.11 6.45
C VAL A 84 -10.14 -12.89 7.63
N GLN A 85 -9.67 -14.10 7.38
CA GLN A 85 -9.01 -14.95 8.36
C GLN A 85 -7.97 -15.81 7.64
N ASP A 86 -6.82 -16.02 8.29
CA ASP A 86 -5.75 -16.83 7.70
C ASP A 86 -6.18 -18.30 7.59
N TYR A 87 -5.98 -18.87 6.40
CA TYR A 87 -6.24 -20.28 6.13
C TYR A 87 -5.49 -20.76 4.89
N VAL A 88 -5.26 -22.05 4.81
CA VAL A 88 -4.73 -22.70 3.62
C VAL A 88 -5.91 -23.26 2.83
N PRO A 89 -6.19 -22.75 1.63
CA PRO A 89 -7.27 -23.29 0.81
C PRO A 89 -7.03 -24.79 0.47
N SER A 90 -8.09 -25.58 0.45
CA SER A 90 -8.04 -26.97 -0.03
C SER A 90 -7.61 -27.06 -1.49
N ASP A 91 -7.10 -28.20 -1.93
CA ASP A 91 -6.66 -28.40 -3.32
C ASP A 91 -7.78 -28.10 -4.31
N ASP A 92 -9.01 -28.49 -4.01
CA ASP A 92 -10.19 -28.21 -4.82
C ASP A 92 -10.44 -26.70 -4.92
N LEU A 93 -10.35 -25.99 -3.82
CA LEU A 93 -10.52 -24.53 -3.79
C LEU A 93 -9.38 -23.80 -4.51
N VAL A 94 -8.12 -24.24 -4.30
CA VAL A 94 -6.94 -23.70 -4.99
C VAL A 94 -7.10 -23.74 -6.51
N TYR A 95 -7.61 -24.84 -7.04
CA TYR A 95 -7.86 -24.98 -8.48
C TYR A 95 -8.72 -23.84 -9.04
N TYR A 96 -9.72 -23.41 -8.30
CA TYR A 96 -10.65 -22.37 -8.73
C TYR A 96 -10.18 -20.94 -8.45
N ILE A 97 -9.47 -20.71 -7.35
CA ILE A 97 -9.17 -19.34 -6.88
C ILE A 97 -7.71 -18.90 -7.06
N SER A 98 -6.79 -19.80 -7.44
CA SER A 98 -5.34 -19.50 -7.53
C SER A 98 -4.98 -18.32 -8.43
N ARG A 99 -5.77 -18.09 -9.47
CA ARG A 99 -5.59 -16.99 -10.43
C ARG A 99 -6.60 -15.86 -10.29
N LYS A 100 -7.39 -15.85 -9.22
CA LYS A 100 -8.42 -14.85 -9.00
C LYS A 100 -7.88 -13.69 -8.20
N GLN A 101 -8.46 -12.52 -8.41
CA GLN A 101 -8.15 -11.33 -7.66
C GLN A 101 -8.51 -11.51 -6.19
N LYS A 102 -7.65 -11.04 -5.29
CA LYS A 102 -7.87 -11.18 -3.86
C LYS A 102 -7.54 -9.91 -3.09
N VAL A 103 -8.29 -9.66 -2.04
CA VAL A 103 -8.01 -8.65 -1.01
C VAL A 103 -7.73 -9.39 0.29
N ILE A 104 -6.58 -9.13 0.90
CA ILE A 104 -6.14 -9.79 2.13
C ILE A 104 -6.34 -8.84 3.30
N ALA A 105 -7.12 -9.26 4.30
CA ALA A 105 -7.54 -8.47 5.46
C ALA A 105 -7.21 -9.21 6.77
N LEU A 106 -5.92 -9.50 6.98
CA LEU A 106 -5.42 -10.34 8.09
C LEU A 106 -4.89 -9.56 9.31
N ASP A 107 -5.11 -8.24 9.37
CA ASP A 107 -4.64 -7.36 10.45
C ASP A 107 -5.50 -7.45 11.74
N GLY A 108 -6.18 -8.58 11.96
CA GLY A 108 -7.04 -8.79 13.15
C GLY A 108 -8.39 -8.08 13.10
N ASP A 109 -8.55 -7.02 12.31
CA ASP A 109 -9.82 -6.31 12.09
C ASP A 109 -10.06 -6.08 10.61
N TYR A 110 -10.75 -7.02 9.96
CA TYR A 110 -11.07 -6.96 8.53
C TYR A 110 -11.89 -5.71 8.14
N LYS A 111 -12.57 -5.05 9.10
CA LYS A 111 -13.39 -3.86 8.84
C LYS A 111 -12.57 -2.70 8.31
N LYS A 112 -11.30 -2.59 8.69
CA LYS A 112 -10.37 -1.59 8.13
C LYS A 112 -10.14 -1.74 6.62
N PHE A 113 -10.38 -2.93 6.08
CA PHE A 113 -10.20 -3.25 4.65
C PHE A 113 -11.48 -3.15 3.83
N LEU A 114 -12.62 -2.83 4.44
CA LEU A 114 -13.89 -2.67 3.72
C LEU A 114 -13.86 -1.56 2.66
N PRO A 115 -13.20 -0.40 2.90
CA PRO A 115 -13.02 0.60 1.84
C PRO A 115 -12.20 0.10 0.66
N THR A 116 -11.18 -0.73 0.92
CA THR A 116 -10.38 -1.37 -0.14
C THR A 116 -11.21 -2.37 -0.93
N LEU A 117 -11.99 -3.21 -0.23
CA LEU A 117 -12.92 -4.15 -0.86
C LEU A 117 -13.94 -3.42 -1.76
N GLU A 118 -14.53 -2.35 -1.26
CA GLU A 118 -15.48 -1.52 -2.01
C GLU A 118 -14.84 -0.96 -3.30
N ASN A 119 -13.63 -0.39 -3.20
CA ASN A 119 -12.92 0.15 -4.35
C ASN A 119 -12.65 -0.93 -5.41
N GLU A 120 -12.21 -2.13 -5.00
CA GLU A 120 -11.98 -3.26 -5.91
C GLU A 120 -13.28 -3.72 -6.58
N LEU A 121 -14.38 -3.81 -5.83
CA LEU A 121 -15.69 -4.15 -6.39
C LEU A 121 -16.17 -3.12 -7.39
N ARG A 122 -16.06 -1.82 -7.09
CA ARG A 122 -16.44 -0.73 -8.02
C ARG A 122 -15.61 -0.81 -9.30
N LEU A 123 -14.31 -1.07 -9.18
CA LEU A 123 -13.42 -1.23 -10.33
C LEU A 123 -13.87 -2.40 -11.23
N LEU A 124 -14.18 -3.55 -10.62
CA LEU A 124 -14.65 -4.75 -11.32
C LEU A 124 -16.02 -4.56 -11.97
N LEU A 125 -16.89 -3.76 -11.35
CA LEU A 125 -18.24 -3.45 -11.84
C LEU A 125 -18.26 -2.27 -12.83
N GLY A 126 -17.12 -1.60 -13.06
CA GLY A 126 -17.06 -0.41 -13.91
C GLY A 126 -17.89 0.75 -13.35
N ILE A 127 -18.16 0.76 -12.04
CA ILE A 127 -18.94 1.81 -11.37
C ILE A 127 -17.97 2.91 -10.96
N PRO A 128 -18.08 4.16 -11.51
CA PRO A 128 -17.29 5.26 -11.03
C PRO A 128 -17.59 5.44 -9.53
N LYS A 129 -16.57 5.70 -8.73
CA LYS A 129 -16.81 6.16 -7.36
C LYS A 129 -17.56 7.48 -7.51
N GLU A 130 -18.85 7.52 -7.12
CA GLU A 130 -19.51 8.81 -6.93
C GLU A 130 -18.59 9.61 -6.02
N ALA A 131 -18.31 10.85 -6.41
CA ALA A 131 -17.55 11.76 -5.59
C ALA A 131 -18.35 11.97 -4.28
N GLU A 132 -18.23 10.98 -3.38
CA GLU A 132 -18.58 11.24 -2.01
C GLU A 132 -17.76 12.46 -1.61
N SER A 133 -18.44 13.40 -0.95
CA SER A 133 -17.81 14.36 -0.07
C SER A 133 -17.07 13.56 1.04
N ALA A 134 -16.15 12.68 0.63
CA ALA A 134 -15.14 12.13 1.48
C ALA A 134 -14.45 13.34 2.09
N SER A 135 -14.38 13.37 3.40
CA SER A 135 -13.61 14.32 4.15
C SER A 135 -12.42 14.78 3.30
N ALA A 136 -12.26 16.09 3.14
CA ALA A 136 -11.31 16.73 2.23
C ALA A 136 -9.86 16.20 2.30
N ASP A 137 -9.57 15.29 3.22
CA ASP A 137 -8.27 14.71 3.49
C ASP A 137 -7.92 13.46 2.67
N ALA A 138 -8.87 12.59 2.29
CA ALA A 138 -8.55 11.34 1.57
C ALA A 138 -8.27 11.55 0.07
N ASN A 139 -8.78 12.61 -0.55
CA ASN A 139 -8.60 12.90 -1.98
C ASN A 139 -7.46 13.88 -2.28
N LYS A 140 -6.78 14.36 -1.23
CA LYS A 140 -5.67 15.32 -1.35
C LYS A 140 -4.40 14.68 -1.93
N TYR A 141 -4.33 13.35 -2.03
CA TYR A 141 -3.13 12.60 -2.35
C TYR A 141 -3.33 11.46 -3.35
N THR A 142 -4.15 11.65 -4.38
CA THR A 142 -4.05 10.76 -5.54
C THR A 142 -2.75 11.11 -6.26
N VAL A 143 -1.66 10.56 -5.75
CA VAL A 143 -0.30 10.83 -6.25
C VAL A 143 -0.12 10.33 -7.68
N PHE A 144 -0.95 9.35 -8.11
CA PHE A 144 -0.82 8.72 -9.42
C PHE A 144 -2.17 8.52 -10.09
N GLN A 145 -2.20 8.83 -11.40
CA GLN A 145 -3.31 8.53 -12.28
C GLN A 145 -2.89 7.41 -13.26
N TYR A 146 -3.67 6.35 -13.30
CA TYR A 146 -3.48 5.29 -14.30
C TYR A 146 -4.26 5.63 -15.58
N LEU A 147 -3.54 5.72 -16.71
CA LEU A 147 -4.11 5.90 -18.03
C LEU A 147 -4.21 4.52 -18.69
N SER A 148 -5.37 3.88 -18.57
CA SER A 148 -5.60 2.50 -18.97
C SER A 148 -5.46 2.26 -20.47
N ASP A 149 -5.83 3.23 -21.29
CA ASP A 149 -5.68 3.23 -22.74
C ASP A 149 -4.21 3.23 -23.21
N ARG A 150 -3.32 3.73 -22.37
CA ARG A 150 -1.88 3.82 -22.62
C ARG A 150 -1.04 2.85 -21.80
N GLY A 151 -1.63 2.19 -20.79
CA GLY A 151 -0.94 1.30 -19.88
C GLY A 151 0.15 1.98 -19.04
N ILE A 152 -0.01 3.27 -18.73
CA ILE A 152 0.97 4.06 -17.98
C ILE A 152 0.35 4.72 -16.76
N MET A 153 1.20 5.00 -15.79
CA MET A 153 0.88 5.74 -14.58
C MET A 153 1.60 7.09 -14.61
N ILE A 154 0.87 8.16 -14.35
CA ILE A 154 1.44 9.51 -14.31
C ILE A 154 1.13 10.18 -12.98
N ASN A 155 1.98 11.12 -12.58
CA ASN A 155 1.63 12.08 -11.55
C ASN A 155 0.80 13.20 -12.21
N PRO A 156 -0.45 13.46 -11.77
CA PRO A 156 -1.29 14.49 -12.37
C PRO A 156 -0.72 15.91 -12.23
N ALA A 157 0.08 16.15 -11.19
CA ALA A 157 0.61 17.49 -10.88
C ALA A 157 1.71 17.93 -11.86
N ASP A 158 2.60 17.01 -12.25
CA ASP A 158 3.77 17.32 -13.09
C ASP A 158 3.81 16.53 -14.41
N GLN A 159 2.80 15.67 -14.65
CA GLN A 159 2.69 14.80 -15.83
C GLN A 159 3.84 13.79 -15.99
N HIS A 160 4.70 13.63 -14.98
CA HIS A 160 5.78 12.66 -15.04
C HIS A 160 5.24 11.23 -14.94
N ARG A 161 5.88 10.35 -15.72
CA ARG A 161 5.57 8.93 -15.71
C ARG A 161 6.10 8.27 -14.46
N ASN A 162 5.24 7.47 -13.80
CA ASN A 162 5.61 6.63 -12.69
C ASN A 162 5.64 5.16 -13.11
N VAL A 163 6.46 4.38 -12.42
CA VAL A 163 6.58 2.94 -12.61
C VAL A 163 6.35 2.27 -11.27
N SER A 164 5.45 1.29 -11.23
CA SER A 164 5.18 0.50 -10.03
C SER A 164 5.98 -0.81 -10.10
N PHE A 165 6.69 -1.10 -9.03
CA PHE A 165 7.36 -2.38 -8.82
C PHE A 165 6.79 -3.05 -7.57
N ARG A 166 6.74 -4.38 -7.58
CA ARG A 166 6.52 -5.12 -6.33
C ARG A 166 7.76 -4.95 -5.45
N SER A 167 7.56 -4.83 -4.13
CA SER A 167 8.66 -4.66 -3.18
C SER A 167 9.70 -5.77 -3.28
N ASP A 168 9.27 -7.03 -3.40
CA ASP A 168 10.16 -8.18 -3.55
C ASP A 168 11.02 -8.13 -4.82
N THR A 169 10.43 -7.70 -5.95
CA THR A 169 11.16 -7.51 -7.22
C THR A 169 12.21 -6.42 -7.09
N PHE A 170 11.82 -5.29 -6.49
CA PHE A 170 12.73 -4.16 -6.30
C PHE A 170 13.90 -4.54 -5.37
N VAL A 171 13.61 -5.14 -4.22
CA VAL A 171 14.62 -5.59 -3.26
C VAL A 171 15.55 -6.63 -3.88
N THR A 172 15.01 -7.60 -4.64
CA THR A 172 15.84 -8.61 -5.33
C THR A 172 16.78 -7.95 -6.34
N MET A 173 16.28 -7.02 -7.16
CA MET A 173 17.11 -6.31 -8.14
C MET A 173 18.24 -5.52 -7.46
N PHE A 174 17.91 -4.78 -6.39
CA PHE A 174 18.91 -4.01 -5.63
C PHE A 174 19.94 -4.91 -4.98
N SER A 175 19.53 -6.02 -4.34
CA SER A 175 20.45 -6.97 -3.74
C SER A 175 21.40 -7.57 -4.76
N GLN A 176 20.91 -8.01 -5.92
CA GLN A 176 21.75 -8.58 -6.99
C GLN A 176 22.76 -7.57 -7.55
N ILE A 177 22.35 -6.30 -7.72
CA ILE A 177 23.26 -5.25 -8.15
C ILE A 177 24.33 -5.01 -7.08
N TYR A 178 23.92 -4.92 -5.79
CA TYR A 178 24.85 -4.74 -4.69
C TYR A 178 25.89 -5.86 -4.63
N ASP A 179 25.43 -7.11 -4.60
CA ASP A 179 26.29 -8.28 -4.52
C ASP A 179 27.28 -8.33 -5.70
N SER A 180 26.79 -8.06 -6.92
CA SER A 180 27.64 -8.03 -8.12
C SER A 180 28.73 -6.95 -8.08
N VAL A 181 28.43 -5.78 -7.50
CA VAL A 181 29.42 -4.72 -7.32
C VAL A 181 30.41 -5.07 -6.21
N ALA A 182 29.90 -5.60 -5.09
CA ALA A 182 30.74 -6.00 -3.96
C ALA A 182 31.70 -7.12 -4.34
N ASP A 183 31.24 -8.11 -5.09
CA ASP A 183 32.09 -9.20 -5.61
C ASP A 183 33.15 -8.70 -6.59
N ALA A 184 32.82 -7.72 -7.43
CA ALA A 184 33.75 -7.14 -8.41
C ALA A 184 34.73 -6.14 -7.81
N THR A 185 34.45 -5.59 -6.64
CA THR A 185 35.24 -4.56 -5.97
C THR A 185 35.41 -4.85 -4.47
N ASP A 186 34.52 -4.27 -3.65
CA ASP A 186 34.39 -4.50 -2.21
C ASP A 186 33.04 -3.95 -1.72
N GLU A 187 32.63 -4.33 -0.49
CA GLU A 187 31.39 -3.90 0.13
C GLU A 187 31.29 -2.37 0.32
N ALA A 188 32.41 -1.72 0.68
CA ALA A 188 32.43 -0.28 0.90
C ALA A 188 32.18 0.49 -0.40
N ARG A 189 32.69 -0.01 -1.52
CA ARG A 189 32.44 0.56 -2.85
C ARG A 189 30.98 0.37 -3.28
N ALA A 190 30.42 -0.82 -3.05
CA ALA A 190 29.04 -1.10 -3.32
C ALA A 190 28.11 -0.19 -2.49
N GLU A 191 28.32 -0.08 -1.18
CA GLU A 191 27.57 0.81 -0.30
C GLU A 191 27.62 2.26 -0.77
N ARG A 192 28.80 2.73 -1.16
CA ARG A 192 28.97 4.10 -1.67
C ARG A 192 28.18 4.33 -2.96
N ILE A 193 28.17 3.41 -3.90
CA ILE A 193 27.43 3.53 -5.16
C ILE A 193 25.91 3.63 -4.87
N PHE A 194 25.41 2.81 -3.94
CA PHE A 194 24.01 2.89 -3.54
C PHE A 194 23.67 4.20 -2.86
N TYR A 195 24.54 4.67 -1.96
CA TYR A 195 24.38 5.96 -1.31
C TYR A 195 24.38 7.11 -2.33
N GLU A 196 25.37 7.17 -3.22
CA GLU A 196 25.48 8.20 -4.26
C GLU A 196 24.29 8.18 -5.22
N SER A 197 23.78 6.99 -5.56
CA SER A 197 22.56 6.84 -6.37
C SER A 197 21.33 7.38 -5.67
N GLY A 198 21.19 7.09 -4.37
CA GLY A 198 20.13 7.68 -3.54
C GLY A 198 20.24 9.19 -3.45
N HIS A 199 21.47 9.69 -3.25
CA HIS A 199 21.75 11.13 -3.13
C HIS A 199 21.33 11.91 -4.38
N GLU A 200 21.67 11.41 -5.56
CA GLU A 200 21.25 12.03 -6.82
C GLU A 200 19.73 12.03 -6.97
N CYS A 201 19.07 10.91 -6.65
CA CYS A 201 17.61 10.83 -6.68
C CYS A 201 16.96 11.80 -5.70
N GLY A 202 17.46 11.85 -4.46
CA GLY A 202 16.93 12.70 -3.40
C GLY A 202 17.12 14.18 -3.68
N HIS A 203 18.27 14.57 -4.20
CA HIS A 203 18.54 15.97 -4.59
C HIS A 203 17.57 16.44 -5.68
N ASN A 204 17.43 15.64 -6.74
CA ASN A 204 16.51 15.95 -7.83
C ASN A 204 15.04 16.01 -7.38
N PHE A 205 14.65 15.14 -6.46
CA PHE A 205 13.30 15.13 -5.89
C PHE A 205 13.10 16.33 -4.96
N GLY A 206 14.02 16.60 -4.04
CA GLY A 206 13.95 17.71 -3.09
C GLY A 206 13.78 19.07 -3.78
N ARG A 207 14.57 19.31 -4.83
CA ARG A 207 14.46 20.54 -5.64
C ARG A 207 13.10 20.70 -6.31
N ARG A 208 12.54 19.61 -6.87
CA ARG A 208 11.18 19.66 -7.46
C ARG A 208 10.12 19.90 -6.40
N LEU A 209 10.25 19.25 -5.25
CA LEU A 209 9.31 19.42 -4.15
C LEU A 209 9.32 20.86 -3.63
N GLU A 210 10.49 21.42 -3.41
CA GLU A 210 10.66 22.82 -2.99
C GLU A 210 10.06 23.78 -4.01
N SER A 211 10.40 23.64 -5.29
CA SER A 211 9.83 24.46 -6.36
C SER A 211 8.30 24.40 -6.38
N THR A 212 7.73 23.20 -6.23
CA THR A 212 6.27 23.00 -6.16
C THR A 212 5.66 23.71 -4.94
N MET A 213 6.36 23.71 -3.82
CA MET A 213 5.93 24.43 -2.61
C MET A 213 6.01 25.95 -2.78
N GLU A 214 7.04 26.45 -3.46
CA GLU A 214 7.20 27.88 -3.71
C GLU A 214 6.16 28.45 -4.71
N GLU A 215 5.76 27.65 -5.70
CA GLU A 215 4.74 28.05 -6.68
C GLU A 215 3.36 28.23 -6.02
N LYS A 216 3.06 27.47 -4.98
CA LYS A 216 1.78 27.53 -4.28
C LYS A 216 1.85 28.53 -3.14
N SER A 217 1.03 29.58 -3.23
CA SER A 217 1.02 30.68 -2.23
C SER A 217 0.79 30.20 -0.79
N GLU A 218 0.09 29.09 -0.61
CA GLU A 218 -0.20 28.51 0.70
C GLU A 218 1.04 27.93 1.41
N TYR A 219 2.07 27.52 0.65
CA TYR A 219 3.28 26.89 1.20
C TYR A 219 4.47 27.84 1.35
N ARG A 220 4.37 29.06 0.83
CA ARG A 220 5.46 30.06 0.90
C ARG A 220 5.83 30.49 2.34
N GLN A 221 4.93 30.28 3.28
CA GLN A 221 5.12 30.65 4.68
C GLN A 221 5.52 29.47 5.57
N TYR A 222 5.71 28.27 4.98
CA TYR A 222 6.04 27.08 5.76
C TYR A 222 7.41 27.22 6.40
N THR A 223 7.47 26.88 7.70
CA THR A 223 8.75 26.66 8.39
C THR A 223 9.46 25.44 7.82
N PRO A 224 10.76 25.27 8.03
CA PRO A 224 11.47 24.07 7.64
C PRO A 224 10.80 22.78 8.16
N GLU A 225 10.34 22.80 9.41
CA GLU A 225 9.66 21.66 10.03
C GLU A 225 8.34 21.32 9.31
N GLU A 226 7.57 22.34 8.90
CA GLU A 226 6.34 22.14 8.12
C GLU A 226 6.63 21.60 6.71
N LYS A 227 7.70 22.08 6.08
CA LYS A 227 8.16 21.54 4.78
C LYS A 227 8.57 20.06 4.93
N ILE A 228 9.32 19.71 5.98
CA ILE A 228 9.72 18.32 6.26
C ILE A 228 8.50 17.44 6.56
N ALA A 229 7.55 17.91 7.36
CA ALA A 229 6.33 17.20 7.64
C ALA A 229 5.55 16.90 6.35
N ARG A 230 5.48 17.88 5.46
CA ARG A 230 4.83 17.75 4.16
C ARG A 230 5.52 16.74 3.24
N TRP A 231 6.85 16.73 3.23
CA TRP A 231 7.61 15.70 2.55
C TRP A 231 7.34 14.30 3.12
N CYS A 232 7.34 14.15 4.44
CA CYS A 232 7.02 12.88 5.10
C CYS A 232 5.62 12.37 4.73
N GLU A 233 4.63 13.26 4.67
CA GLU A 233 3.28 12.92 4.21
C GLU A 233 3.31 12.40 2.75
N PHE A 234 4.00 13.11 1.86
CA PHE A 234 4.10 12.72 0.46
C PHE A 234 4.76 11.34 0.30
N ASP A 235 5.95 11.14 0.88
CA ASP A 235 6.69 9.88 0.74
C ASP A 235 5.97 8.70 1.41
N SER A 236 5.13 8.96 2.40
CA SER A 236 4.24 7.95 2.98
C SER A 236 3.16 7.46 2.01
N THR A 237 2.91 8.16 0.90
CA THR A 237 1.91 7.77 -0.10
C THR A 237 2.49 7.00 -1.28
N VAL A 238 3.81 6.97 -1.43
CA VAL A 238 4.47 6.33 -2.59
C VAL A 238 4.87 4.87 -2.36
N GLY A 239 4.56 4.32 -1.18
CA GLY A 239 4.75 2.89 -0.88
C GLY A 239 6.14 2.51 -0.35
N TRP A 240 6.93 3.47 0.09
CA TRP A 240 8.27 3.22 0.67
C TRP A 240 8.24 2.93 2.16
N GLY A 241 7.13 3.21 2.82
CA GLY A 241 6.89 3.11 4.24
C GLY A 241 6.21 4.37 4.76
N LYS A 242 5.96 4.42 6.07
CA LYS A 242 5.38 5.60 6.71
C LYS A 242 6.49 6.46 7.29
N PHE A 243 6.72 7.61 6.67
CA PHE A 243 7.69 8.61 7.09
C PHE A 243 7.11 9.48 8.21
N SER A 244 7.94 9.82 9.17
CA SER A 244 7.63 10.79 10.22
C SER A 244 8.91 11.46 10.71
N SER A 245 8.80 12.68 11.25
CA SER A 245 9.92 13.46 11.72
C SER A 245 9.55 14.24 12.97
N ASP A 246 10.49 14.33 13.92
CA ASP A 246 10.45 15.22 15.07
C ASP A 246 11.59 16.26 15.04
N ILE A 247 12.17 16.48 13.86
CA ILE A 247 13.27 17.42 13.63
C ILE A 247 12.87 18.82 14.08
N LYS A 248 13.78 19.47 14.80
CA LYS A 248 13.69 20.87 15.26
C LYS A 248 14.86 21.66 14.73
N VAL A 249 14.57 22.85 14.25
CA VAL A 249 15.55 23.81 13.72
C VAL A 249 15.61 25.00 14.65
N ASP A 250 16.72 25.18 15.34
CA ASP A 250 16.99 26.41 16.07
C ASP A 250 17.81 27.37 15.18
N ARG A 251 17.13 28.39 14.65
CA ARG A 251 17.75 29.35 13.74
C ARG A 251 18.64 30.38 14.48
N GLU A 252 18.42 30.61 15.79
CA GLU A 252 19.20 31.54 16.57
C GLU A 252 20.55 30.93 16.97
N GLU A 253 20.53 29.68 17.37
CA GLU A 253 21.72 28.92 17.73
C GLU A 253 22.36 28.19 16.53
N GLY A 254 21.69 28.14 15.39
CA GLY A 254 22.15 27.41 14.20
C GLY A 254 22.26 25.92 14.45
N THR A 255 21.39 25.35 15.29
CA THR A 255 21.42 23.93 15.64
C THR A 255 20.26 23.16 15.04
N LEU A 256 20.51 21.88 14.78
CA LEU A 256 19.54 20.91 14.26
C LEU A 256 19.51 19.70 15.20
N SER A 257 18.32 19.24 15.55
CA SER A 257 18.16 18.07 16.41
C SER A 257 16.89 17.31 16.05
N GLY A 258 16.85 16.04 16.40
CA GLY A 258 15.69 15.18 16.19
C GLY A 258 15.98 14.01 15.26
N LYS A 259 14.91 13.35 14.83
CA LYS A 259 14.97 12.11 14.06
C LYS A 259 14.04 12.13 12.86
N LEU A 260 14.48 11.43 11.81
CA LEU A 260 13.65 10.93 10.75
C LEU A 260 13.36 9.45 11.01
N SER A 261 12.10 9.06 10.97
CA SER A 261 11.66 7.69 11.23
C SER A 261 10.85 7.16 10.05
N ILE A 262 11.10 5.90 9.68
CA ILE A 262 10.38 5.19 8.61
C ILE A 262 9.88 3.88 9.18
N SER A 263 8.56 3.76 9.42
CA SER A 263 7.92 2.50 9.75
C SER A 263 7.40 1.81 8.50
N GLU A 264 7.20 0.49 8.56
CA GLU A 264 6.76 -0.31 7.42
C GLU A 264 7.65 -0.10 6.16
N CYS A 265 8.95 0.10 6.37
CA CYS A 265 9.87 0.30 5.26
C CYS A 265 9.89 -0.93 4.36
N PHE A 266 9.61 -0.74 3.05
CA PHE A 266 9.53 -1.84 2.07
C PHE A 266 10.82 -2.66 1.97
N LEU A 267 11.97 -2.07 2.34
CA LEU A 267 13.26 -2.78 2.36
C LEU A 267 13.34 -3.85 3.46
N LEU A 268 12.45 -3.78 4.46
CA LEU A 268 12.35 -4.76 5.52
C LEU A 268 11.57 -6.01 5.10
N ASP A 269 10.86 -5.95 3.96
CA ASP A 269 10.09 -7.06 3.42
C ASP A 269 10.99 -8.16 2.86
N ARG A 270 11.43 -9.10 3.73
CA ARG A 270 11.92 -10.43 3.35
C ARG A 270 13.38 -10.59 2.89
N SER A 271 14.27 -9.61 2.99
CA SER A 271 15.64 -9.84 2.56
C SER A 271 16.67 -9.80 3.69
N PRO A 272 17.52 -10.82 3.85
CA PRO A 272 18.71 -10.71 4.69
C PRO A 272 19.74 -9.70 4.16
N ALA A 273 19.65 -9.34 2.87
CA ALA A 273 20.58 -8.43 2.19
C ALA A 273 20.26 -6.93 2.37
N HIS A 274 19.18 -6.57 3.08
CA HIS A 274 18.72 -5.18 3.23
C HIS A 274 19.72 -4.23 3.91
N ARG A 275 20.67 -4.73 4.68
CA ARG A 275 21.68 -3.91 5.38
C ARG A 275 22.36 -2.90 4.44
N HIS A 276 22.51 -3.28 3.21
CA HIS A 276 23.21 -2.51 2.18
C HIS A 276 22.27 -1.57 1.43
N VAL A 277 21.01 -1.94 1.28
CA VAL A 277 20.01 -1.12 0.57
C VAL A 277 19.61 0.11 1.41
N CYS A 278 19.77 0.08 2.73
CA CYS A 278 19.60 1.25 3.60
C CYS A 278 20.52 2.42 3.22
N ALA A 279 21.66 2.17 2.60
CA ALA A 279 22.54 3.22 2.07
C ALA A 279 21.83 4.07 1.02
N PHE A 280 21.01 3.46 0.15
CA PHE A 280 20.21 4.19 -0.83
C PHE A 280 19.17 5.09 -0.16
N ILE A 281 18.42 4.57 0.83
CA ILE A 281 17.40 5.37 1.55
C ILE A 281 18.05 6.53 2.30
N ARG A 282 19.18 6.30 2.98
CA ARG A 282 19.94 7.35 3.65
C ARG A 282 20.40 8.41 2.65
N GLY A 283 21.02 7.96 1.56
CA GLY A 283 21.43 8.85 0.47
C GLY A 283 20.28 9.63 -0.14
N TYR A 284 19.08 9.06 -0.22
CA TYR A 284 17.90 9.76 -0.70
C TYR A 284 17.38 10.81 0.30
N CYS A 285 17.30 10.46 1.57
CA CYS A 285 16.71 11.35 2.58
C CYS A 285 17.60 12.55 2.92
N GLU A 286 18.92 12.39 2.95
CA GLU A 286 19.85 13.47 3.28
C GLU A 286 19.67 14.69 2.38
N PRO A 287 19.79 14.62 1.04
CA PRO A 287 19.66 15.81 0.19
C PRO A 287 18.25 16.36 0.12
N VAL A 288 17.21 15.55 0.36
CA VAL A 288 15.85 16.12 0.51
C VAL A 288 15.78 17.02 1.73
N LEU A 289 16.34 16.57 2.86
CA LEU A 289 16.42 17.39 4.08
C LEU A 289 17.27 18.65 3.85
N GLU A 290 18.45 18.49 3.21
CA GLU A 290 19.35 19.61 2.90
C GLU A 290 18.61 20.72 2.13
N VAL A 291 17.89 20.36 1.07
CA VAL A 291 17.09 21.30 0.28
C VAL A 291 15.99 21.96 1.13
N LEU A 292 15.20 21.17 1.87
CA LEU A 292 14.09 21.71 2.67
C LEU A 292 14.53 22.57 3.84
N LEU A 293 15.78 22.41 4.31
CA LEU A 293 16.41 23.19 5.35
C LEU A 293 17.10 24.48 4.80
N GLY A 294 17.11 24.69 3.48
CA GLY A 294 17.72 25.82 2.82
C GLY A 294 19.20 25.60 2.49
N ASP A 295 19.50 24.45 1.92
CA ASP A 295 20.84 24.01 1.51
C ASP A 295 21.85 23.88 2.66
N VAL A 296 21.36 23.45 3.81
CA VAL A 296 22.19 23.12 4.98
C VAL A 296 22.64 21.67 4.86
N GLU A 297 23.95 21.42 4.91
CA GLU A 297 24.50 20.05 4.83
C GLU A 297 24.14 19.23 6.08
N VAL A 298 23.51 18.09 5.88
CA VAL A 298 23.09 17.18 6.96
C VAL A 298 23.65 15.77 6.78
N GLU A 299 23.83 15.08 7.89
CA GLU A 299 24.18 13.66 7.95
C GLU A 299 23.10 12.91 8.71
N LEU A 300 22.66 11.79 8.15
CA LEU A 300 21.76 10.85 8.78
C LEU A 300 22.53 9.67 9.40
N ALA A 301 22.56 9.63 10.73
CA ALA A 301 23.13 8.53 11.47
C ALA A 301 22.04 7.51 11.85
N CYS A 302 22.19 6.25 11.44
CA CYS A 302 21.24 5.20 11.80
C CYS A 302 21.29 4.93 13.31
N SER A 303 20.26 5.34 14.05
CA SER A 303 20.16 5.15 15.50
C SER A 303 19.35 3.90 15.89
N SER A 304 18.46 3.44 15.02
CA SER A 304 17.72 2.19 15.21
C SER A 304 17.46 1.50 13.88
N CYS A 305 17.92 0.25 13.79
CA CYS A 305 17.66 -0.62 12.65
C CYS A 305 16.88 -1.85 13.12
N PRO A 306 15.71 -2.16 12.58
CA PRO A 306 14.92 -3.35 12.93
C PRO A 306 15.67 -4.66 12.75
N TYR A 307 16.68 -4.68 11.91
CA TYR A 307 17.52 -5.86 11.69
C TYR A 307 18.52 -6.10 12.81
N VAL A 308 18.99 -5.04 13.43
CA VAL A 308 19.90 -5.15 14.58
C VAL A 308 19.09 -5.32 15.87
N LYS A 309 17.93 -4.68 15.92
CA LYS A 309 17.01 -4.73 17.08
C LYS A 309 15.67 -5.34 16.66
N LYS A 310 15.60 -6.67 16.70
CA LYS A 310 14.46 -7.51 16.24
C LYS A 310 13.06 -7.17 16.79
N PHE A 311 12.91 -6.12 17.58
CA PHE A 311 11.66 -5.75 18.26
C PHE A 311 11.02 -4.43 17.81
N LYS A 312 11.63 -3.74 16.83
CA LYS A 312 11.07 -2.48 16.31
C LYS A 312 10.97 -2.55 14.78
N ASN A 313 9.78 -2.37 14.23
CA ASN A 313 9.54 -2.23 12.78
C ASN A 313 9.76 -0.78 12.29
N VAL A 314 10.73 -0.07 12.85
CA VAL A 314 10.99 1.34 12.53
C VAL A 314 12.48 1.56 12.33
N CYS A 315 12.85 2.08 11.16
CA CYS A 315 14.16 2.65 10.90
C CYS A 315 14.19 4.07 11.49
N GLU A 316 15.14 4.37 12.36
CA GLU A 316 15.32 5.72 12.94
C GLU A 316 16.71 6.24 12.55
N PHE A 317 16.74 7.48 12.06
CA PHE A 317 17.96 8.20 11.72
C PHE A 317 18.03 9.49 12.56
N GLU A 318 19.10 9.65 13.32
CA GLU A 318 19.42 10.95 13.95
C GLU A 318 19.93 11.90 12.89
N VAL A 319 19.44 13.12 12.94
CA VAL A 319 19.80 14.17 11.98
C VAL A 319 20.86 15.08 12.62
N ASN A 320 22.02 15.19 11.99
CA ASN A 320 23.13 16.00 12.44
C ASN A 320 23.54 16.99 11.34
N LEU A 321 24.10 18.12 11.74
CA LEU A 321 24.81 19.01 10.81
C LEU A 321 26.19 18.40 10.48
N LYS A 322 26.60 18.50 9.21
CA LYS A 322 27.98 18.17 8.78
C LYS A 322 28.93 19.27 9.11
#